data_75cdadcd5e5efac3cb2d77abafcb8d93
#
_entry.id   75cdadcd5e5efac3cb2d77abafcb8d93
#
_cell.length_a   1.000
_cell.length_b   1.000
_cell.length_c   1.000
_cell.angle_alpha   90.00
_cell.angle_beta   90.00
_cell.angle_gamma   90.00
#
_symmetry.space_group_name_H-M   'P 1'
#
loop_
_entity.id
_entity.type
_entity.pdbx_description
1 polymer ?
#
loop_
_entity_poly.entity_id
_entity_poly.type
_entity_poly.pdbx_seq_one_letter_code
_entity_poly.pdbx_strand_id
1 'polypeptide(L)'
;MAKSNRDVTAAGRLSFPNLFVPRAANDQAAPKYSATLLIPKSDTATIERVQAAIDAAVQDGVERKIFKQQIDASQTKYPPLRDGDTAKDSGEPRGPEFAGHWFIAAKAGTQRKPFIVDQQLQPVIDENDIYAGCFVNMAVQFFAYENSGNKGISAALVGVQFVKDGERLGGPALEAEDVFGVIGGGAQTNELGF
;
A
#
# COMPACT_ATOMS: atom_id res chain seq x y z
N MET A 1 -5.61 -6.47 -21.99
CA MET A 1 -6.49 -7.45 -21.30
C MET A 1 -7.76 -6.72 -20.90
N ALA A 2 -8.91 -7.35 -21.07
CA ALA A 2 -10.17 -6.79 -20.60
C ALA A 2 -10.14 -6.67 -19.07
N LYS A 3 -10.62 -5.54 -18.52
CA LYS A 3 -10.80 -5.37 -17.08
C LYS A 3 -11.81 -6.41 -16.58
N SER A 4 -11.45 -7.12 -15.52
CA SER A 4 -12.35 -8.00 -14.79
C SER A 4 -13.20 -7.18 -13.83
N ASN A 5 -14.40 -7.66 -13.47
CA ASN A 5 -15.22 -7.04 -12.42
C ASN A 5 -14.58 -7.11 -11.01
N ARG A 6 -13.48 -7.86 -10.87
CA ARG A 6 -12.64 -7.94 -9.66
C ARG A 6 -11.51 -6.89 -9.65
N ASP A 7 -11.39 -6.11 -10.72
CA ASP A 7 -10.39 -5.06 -10.85
C ASP A 7 -11.01 -3.72 -10.43
N VAL A 8 -10.30 -2.98 -9.59
CA VAL A 8 -10.69 -1.65 -9.19
C VAL A 8 -9.49 -0.71 -9.14
N THR A 9 -9.70 0.53 -9.56
CA THR A 9 -8.77 1.62 -9.32
C THR A 9 -9.41 2.55 -8.28
N ALA A 10 -8.77 2.68 -7.14
CA ALA A 10 -9.23 3.47 -6.03
C ALA A 10 -8.28 4.64 -5.75
N ALA A 11 -8.83 5.82 -5.52
CA ALA A 11 -8.08 6.98 -5.09
C ALA A 11 -7.89 6.95 -3.56
N GLY A 12 -6.77 7.43 -3.08
CA GLY A 12 -6.50 7.52 -1.65
C GLY A 12 -5.10 8.01 -1.33
N ARG A 13 -4.76 7.94 -0.06
CA ARG A 13 -3.44 8.30 0.44
C ARG A 13 -2.56 7.06 0.55
N LEU A 14 -1.35 7.15 0.04
CA LEU A 14 -0.39 6.04 0.04
C LEU A 14 0.24 5.86 1.42
N SER A 15 0.33 4.62 1.89
CA SER A 15 1.06 4.27 3.12
C SER A 15 1.87 3.00 2.91
N PHE A 16 2.96 2.86 3.64
CA PHE A 16 3.88 1.70 3.59
C PHE A 16 4.25 1.24 2.17
N PRO A 17 4.73 2.14 1.28
CA PRO A 17 5.10 1.75 -0.07
C PRO A 17 6.41 0.94 -0.07
N ASN A 18 6.40 -0.24 -0.70
CA ASN A 18 7.56 -1.01 -1.12
C ASN A 18 7.38 -1.28 -2.62
N LEU A 19 7.49 -0.23 -3.42
CA LEU A 19 7.12 -0.23 -4.84
C LEU A 19 8.32 -0.48 -5.77
N PHE A 20 9.51 -0.05 -5.36
CA PHE A 20 10.72 -0.14 -6.17
C PHE A 20 11.57 -1.35 -5.81
N VAL A 21 11.64 -1.66 -4.51
CA VAL A 21 12.38 -2.80 -3.98
C VAL A 21 11.41 -3.71 -3.22
N PRO A 22 11.28 -4.98 -3.62
CA PRO A 22 10.41 -5.91 -2.92
C PRO A 22 11.01 -6.26 -1.55
N ARG A 23 10.18 -6.36 -0.52
CA ARG A 23 10.59 -6.69 0.85
C ARG A 23 9.93 -7.98 1.33
N ALA A 24 10.68 -8.77 2.06
CA ALA A 24 10.17 -9.94 2.77
C ALA A 24 9.55 -9.50 4.11
N ALA A 25 8.45 -10.13 4.48
CA ALA A 25 7.79 -9.86 5.77
C ALA A 25 8.58 -10.44 6.96
N ASN A 26 9.38 -11.47 6.72
CA ASN A 26 10.29 -12.11 7.65
C ASN A 26 11.34 -12.90 6.85
N ASP A 27 12.32 -13.48 7.53
CA ASP A 27 13.45 -14.20 6.92
C ASP A 27 13.06 -15.44 6.09
N GLN A 28 11.84 -15.95 6.27
CA GLN A 28 11.33 -17.14 5.57
C GLN A 28 10.33 -16.77 4.45
N ALA A 29 9.90 -15.52 4.38
CA ALA A 29 8.92 -15.07 3.40
C ALA A 29 9.59 -14.63 2.10
N ALA A 30 8.98 -15.00 0.95
CA ALA A 30 9.40 -14.47 -0.32
C ALA A 30 9.20 -12.94 -0.38
N PRO A 31 10.17 -12.17 -0.89
CA PRO A 31 10.04 -10.73 -1.02
C PRO A 31 8.89 -10.37 -1.98
N LYS A 32 8.16 -9.30 -1.65
CA LYS A 32 7.03 -8.81 -2.44
C LYS A 32 7.07 -7.29 -2.52
N TYR A 33 6.58 -6.77 -3.63
CA TYR A 33 6.15 -5.38 -3.71
C TYR A 33 4.85 -5.23 -2.91
N SER A 34 4.67 -4.11 -2.26
CA SER A 34 3.46 -3.86 -1.47
C SER A 34 3.15 -2.38 -1.36
N ALA A 35 1.88 -2.08 -1.14
CA ALA A 35 1.40 -0.74 -0.82
C ALA A 35 0.10 -0.85 -0.02
N THR A 36 -0.12 0.12 0.84
CA THR A 36 -1.39 0.31 1.55
C THR A 36 -2.05 1.58 1.06
N LEU A 37 -3.31 1.51 0.70
CA LEU A 37 -4.14 2.66 0.31
C LEU A 37 -5.10 2.99 1.44
N LEU A 38 -5.06 4.24 1.89
CA LEU A 38 -5.98 4.80 2.86
C LEU A 38 -7.09 5.54 2.11
N ILE A 39 -8.34 5.12 2.31
CA ILE A 39 -9.53 5.68 1.66
C ILE A 39 -10.37 6.36 2.74
N PRO A 40 -10.63 7.68 2.66
CA PRO A 40 -11.47 8.34 3.66
C PRO A 40 -12.85 7.67 3.76
N LYS A 41 -13.36 7.48 4.96
CA LYS A 41 -14.70 6.89 5.18
C LYS A 41 -15.81 7.73 4.54
N SER A 42 -15.56 9.00 4.29
CA SER A 42 -16.47 9.89 3.57
C SER A 42 -16.55 9.65 2.07
N ASP A 43 -15.55 8.98 1.46
CA ASP A 43 -15.57 8.60 0.04
C ASP A 43 -16.34 7.29 -0.17
N THR A 44 -17.65 7.36 0.07
CA THR A 44 -18.55 6.21 -0.03
C THR A 44 -18.57 5.61 -1.44
N ALA A 45 -18.47 6.44 -2.47
CA ALA A 45 -18.48 5.99 -3.86
C ALA A 45 -17.27 5.09 -4.19
N THR A 46 -16.08 5.43 -3.70
CA THR A 46 -14.90 4.59 -3.87
C THR A 46 -15.02 3.31 -3.05
N ILE A 47 -15.51 3.40 -1.82
CA ILE A 47 -15.73 2.24 -0.94
C ILE A 47 -16.72 1.25 -1.56
N GLU A 48 -17.84 1.73 -2.12
CA GLU A 48 -18.83 0.89 -2.81
C GLU A 48 -18.24 0.15 -4.02
N ARG A 49 -17.42 0.83 -4.82
CA ARG A 49 -16.73 0.19 -5.97
C ARG A 49 -15.73 -0.88 -5.51
N VAL A 50 -15.01 -0.62 -4.43
CA VAL A 50 -14.09 -1.59 -3.83
C VAL A 50 -14.85 -2.80 -3.31
N GLN A 51 -15.97 -2.57 -2.60
CA GLN A 51 -16.80 -3.65 -2.09
C GLN A 51 -17.39 -4.50 -3.23
N ALA A 52 -17.88 -3.87 -4.30
CA ALA A 52 -18.40 -4.59 -5.47
C ALA A 52 -17.31 -5.49 -6.13
N ALA A 53 -16.06 -5.03 -6.18
CA ALA A 53 -14.96 -5.83 -6.72
C ALA A 53 -14.59 -7.00 -5.78
N ILE A 54 -14.71 -6.81 -4.47
CA ILE A 54 -14.52 -7.88 -3.48
C ILE A 54 -15.62 -8.93 -3.61
N ASP A 55 -16.89 -8.52 -3.74
CA ASP A 55 -18.02 -9.42 -3.90
C ASP A 55 -17.91 -10.23 -5.20
N ALA A 56 -17.45 -9.60 -6.29
CA ALA A 56 -17.15 -10.28 -7.54
C ALA A 56 -16.02 -11.32 -7.38
N ALA A 57 -15.02 -11.04 -6.56
CA ALA A 57 -13.96 -12.00 -6.26
C ALA A 57 -14.45 -13.18 -5.41
N VAL A 58 -15.40 -12.96 -4.51
CA VAL A 58 -16.07 -14.04 -3.76
C VAL A 58 -16.85 -14.94 -4.71
N GLN A 59 -17.63 -14.36 -5.63
CA GLN A 59 -18.38 -15.12 -6.63
C GLN A 59 -17.45 -15.93 -7.54
N ASP A 60 -16.38 -15.31 -8.07
CA ASP A 60 -15.35 -16.03 -8.86
C ASP A 60 -14.72 -17.18 -8.06
N GLY A 61 -14.50 -16.99 -6.75
CA GLY A 61 -13.99 -18.03 -5.87
C GLY A 61 -14.91 -19.24 -5.74
N VAL A 62 -16.23 -19.03 -5.75
CA VAL A 62 -17.22 -20.10 -5.76
C VAL A 62 -17.27 -20.79 -7.13
N GLU A 63 -17.34 -20.03 -8.22
CA GLU A 63 -17.39 -20.55 -9.58
C GLU A 63 -16.16 -21.40 -9.92
N ARG A 64 -15.00 -20.98 -9.46
CA ARG A 64 -13.73 -21.71 -9.62
C ARG A 64 -13.52 -22.83 -8.59
N LYS A 65 -14.48 -23.05 -7.72
CA LYS A 65 -14.45 -24.09 -6.66
C LYS A 65 -13.31 -23.92 -5.65
N ILE A 66 -12.82 -22.69 -5.49
CA ILE A 66 -11.89 -22.32 -4.40
C ILE A 66 -12.67 -22.33 -3.08
N PHE A 67 -13.91 -21.80 -3.11
CA PHE A 67 -14.85 -21.87 -1.99
C PHE A 67 -15.98 -22.86 -2.30
N LYS A 68 -16.39 -23.63 -1.30
CA LYS A 68 -17.55 -24.52 -1.42
C LYS A 68 -18.89 -23.78 -1.48
N GLN A 69 -18.93 -22.57 -0.90
CA GLN A 69 -20.09 -21.69 -0.83
C GLN A 69 -19.61 -20.25 -0.68
N GLN A 70 -20.50 -19.29 -0.85
CA GLN A 70 -20.19 -17.89 -0.60
C GLN A 70 -19.68 -17.68 0.83
N ILE A 71 -18.72 -16.76 0.96
CA ILE A 71 -18.14 -16.34 2.23
C ILE A 71 -18.37 -14.85 2.43
N ASP A 72 -18.45 -14.42 3.67
CA ASP A 72 -18.34 -13.01 4.02
C ASP A 72 -16.87 -12.63 4.11
N ALA A 73 -16.37 -11.88 3.13
CA ALA A 73 -14.98 -11.48 3.07
C ALA A 73 -14.57 -10.58 4.24
N SER A 74 -15.53 -9.86 4.84
CA SER A 74 -15.28 -8.99 6.00
C SER A 74 -15.03 -9.76 7.30
N GLN A 75 -15.51 -10.99 7.37
CA GLN A 75 -15.41 -11.86 8.55
C GLN A 75 -14.26 -12.88 8.44
N THR A 76 -13.44 -12.77 7.41
CA THR A 76 -12.26 -13.63 7.27
C THR A 76 -11.13 -13.16 8.18
N LYS A 77 -10.15 -14.03 8.42
CA LYS A 77 -8.98 -13.71 9.25
C LYS A 77 -8.23 -12.46 8.75
N TYR A 78 -8.20 -12.27 7.43
CA TYR A 78 -7.55 -11.13 6.80
C TYR A 78 -8.51 -10.46 5.81
N PRO A 79 -9.41 -9.60 6.28
CA PRO A 79 -10.35 -8.91 5.39
C PRO A 79 -9.61 -8.08 4.34
N PRO A 80 -10.07 -8.07 3.08
CA PRO A 80 -9.42 -7.30 2.02
C PRO A 80 -9.60 -5.78 2.16
N LEU A 81 -10.70 -5.35 2.74
CA LEU A 81 -10.99 -3.96 3.12
C LEU A 81 -11.14 -3.90 4.63
N ARG A 82 -10.32 -3.10 5.30
CA ARG A 82 -10.23 -3.04 6.76
C ARG A 82 -10.51 -1.65 7.28
N ASP A 83 -11.13 -1.60 8.45
CA ASP A 83 -11.38 -0.36 9.18
C ASP A 83 -10.11 0.13 9.88
N GLY A 84 -9.66 1.34 9.55
CA GLY A 84 -8.48 1.96 10.14
C GLY A 84 -8.65 2.38 11.58
N ASP A 85 -9.89 2.53 12.07
CA ASP A 85 -10.16 2.88 13.47
C ASP A 85 -10.11 1.66 14.41
N THR A 86 -9.99 0.44 13.85
CA THR A 86 -9.83 -0.77 14.65
C THR A 86 -8.35 -1.02 15.01
N ALA A 87 -8.11 -1.65 16.16
CA ALA A 87 -6.76 -2.09 16.54
C ALA A 87 -6.20 -3.14 15.56
N LYS A 88 -4.89 -3.35 15.58
CA LYS A 88 -4.23 -4.48 14.90
C LYS A 88 -4.62 -5.79 15.60
N ASP A 89 -4.36 -6.92 14.92
CA ASP A 89 -4.59 -8.25 15.50
C ASP A 89 -3.77 -8.50 16.78
N SER A 90 -2.66 -7.76 16.94
CA SER A 90 -1.85 -7.75 18.17
C SER A 90 -2.49 -6.99 19.34
N GLY A 91 -3.60 -6.28 19.10
CA GLY A 91 -4.23 -5.38 20.08
C GLY A 91 -3.64 -3.97 20.14
N GLU A 92 -2.54 -3.73 19.43
CA GLU A 92 -1.93 -2.40 19.36
C GLU A 92 -2.76 -1.45 18.48
N PRO A 93 -2.78 -0.14 18.78
CA PRO A 93 -3.41 0.84 17.92
C PRO A 93 -2.67 0.93 16.58
N ARG A 94 -3.39 1.29 15.52
CA ARG A 94 -2.80 1.66 14.24
C ARG A 94 -2.21 3.07 14.34
N GLY A 95 -1.35 3.42 13.38
CA GLY A 95 -0.85 4.78 13.27
C GLY A 95 -1.99 5.80 13.08
N PRO A 96 -1.78 7.07 13.46
CA PRO A 96 -2.81 8.11 13.39
C PRO A 96 -3.35 8.36 11.97
N GLU A 97 -2.57 8.03 10.95
CA GLU A 97 -2.96 8.14 9.53
C GLU A 97 -4.12 7.24 9.15
N PHE A 98 -4.37 6.16 9.91
CA PHE A 98 -5.49 5.24 9.66
C PHE A 98 -6.82 5.75 10.20
N ALA A 99 -6.80 6.70 11.13
CA ALA A 99 -8.02 7.23 11.74
C ALA A 99 -8.97 7.84 10.69
N GLY A 100 -10.24 7.45 10.73
CA GLY A 100 -11.26 7.91 9.78
C GLY A 100 -11.13 7.35 8.36
N HIS A 101 -10.31 6.30 8.17
CA HIS A 101 -10.08 5.67 6.87
C HIS A 101 -10.42 4.20 6.87
N TRP A 102 -10.88 3.72 5.71
CA TRP A 102 -10.74 2.32 5.31
C TRP A 102 -9.39 2.12 4.64
N PHE A 103 -8.86 0.92 4.66
CA PHE A 103 -7.60 0.65 3.96
C PHE A 103 -7.56 -0.71 3.26
N ILE A 104 -6.78 -0.74 2.19
CA ILE A 104 -6.46 -1.93 1.39
C ILE A 104 -4.95 -2.12 1.44
N ALA A 105 -4.49 -3.30 1.86
CA ALA A 105 -3.09 -3.70 1.74
C ALA A 105 -2.94 -4.65 0.55
N ALA A 106 -2.29 -4.18 -0.51
CA ALA A 106 -2.09 -4.93 -1.75
C ALA A 106 -0.63 -5.35 -1.90
N LYS A 107 -0.40 -6.51 -2.52
CA LYS A 107 0.93 -7.08 -2.73
C LYS A 107 1.10 -7.62 -4.15
N ALA A 108 2.33 -7.60 -4.66
CA ALA A 108 2.71 -8.23 -5.91
C ALA A 108 3.99 -9.05 -5.74
N GLY A 109 4.05 -10.20 -6.39
CA GLY A 109 5.27 -11.00 -6.43
C GLY A 109 6.34 -10.35 -7.32
N THR A 110 7.60 -10.78 -7.15
CA THR A 110 8.74 -10.25 -7.91
C THR A 110 8.62 -10.45 -9.42
N GLN A 111 7.87 -11.45 -9.86
CA GLN A 111 7.60 -11.74 -11.27
C GLN A 111 6.56 -10.79 -11.91
N ARG A 112 5.87 -9.99 -11.10
CA ARG A 112 4.83 -9.06 -11.53
C ARG A 112 5.03 -7.72 -10.84
N LYS A 113 6.12 -7.02 -11.22
CA LYS A 113 6.38 -5.68 -10.73
C LYS A 113 5.18 -4.76 -11.04
N PRO A 114 4.63 -4.03 -10.06
CA PRO A 114 3.53 -3.10 -10.31
C PRO A 114 3.97 -1.95 -11.21
N PHE A 115 3.04 -1.40 -11.99
CA PHE A 115 3.26 -0.13 -12.70
C PHE A 115 3.37 0.99 -11.68
N ILE A 116 4.34 1.87 -11.86
CA ILE A 116 4.51 3.07 -11.05
C ILE A 116 4.62 4.22 -12.05
N VAL A 117 3.59 5.04 -12.12
CA VAL A 117 3.48 6.09 -13.15
C VAL A 117 3.06 7.43 -12.55
N ASP A 118 3.40 8.49 -13.25
CA ASP A 118 2.92 9.83 -12.94
C ASP A 118 1.52 10.12 -13.53
N GLN A 119 1.09 11.37 -13.47
CA GLN A 119 -0.20 11.82 -14.00
C GLN A 119 -0.29 11.67 -15.53
N GLN A 120 0.84 11.71 -16.25
CA GLN A 120 0.95 11.59 -17.71
C GLN A 120 1.22 10.14 -18.16
N LEU A 121 1.13 9.17 -17.24
CA LEU A 121 1.45 7.75 -17.45
C LEU A 121 2.92 7.48 -17.79
N GLN A 122 3.82 8.41 -17.44
CA GLN A 122 5.24 8.18 -17.55
C GLN A 122 5.75 7.38 -16.34
N PRO A 123 6.68 6.44 -16.54
CA PRO A 123 7.24 5.69 -15.44
C PRO A 123 7.92 6.60 -14.41
N VAL A 124 7.55 6.45 -13.14
CA VAL A 124 8.27 7.04 -12.01
C VAL A 124 9.48 6.17 -11.71
N ILE A 125 10.66 6.74 -11.76
CA ILE A 125 11.93 6.04 -11.57
C ILE A 125 12.52 6.33 -10.18
N ASP A 126 12.40 7.58 -9.72
CA ASP A 126 12.88 7.98 -8.40
C ASP A 126 11.86 7.61 -7.33
N GLU A 127 12.30 6.84 -6.33
CA GLU A 127 11.45 6.45 -5.21
C GLU A 127 11.04 7.64 -4.31
N ASN A 128 11.74 8.76 -4.40
CA ASN A 128 11.39 9.97 -3.67
C ASN A 128 10.19 10.72 -4.25
N ASP A 129 9.86 10.47 -5.52
CA ASP A 129 8.72 11.09 -6.19
C ASP A 129 7.37 10.47 -5.80
N ILE A 130 7.39 9.25 -5.22
CA ILE A 130 6.19 8.56 -4.75
C ILE A 130 6.45 7.95 -3.37
N TYR A 131 5.89 8.54 -2.35
CA TYR A 131 6.24 8.33 -0.96
C TYR A 131 5.01 8.13 -0.07
N ALA A 132 5.23 7.64 1.15
CA ALA A 132 4.17 7.52 2.14
C ALA A 132 3.60 8.90 2.50
N GLY A 133 2.31 9.10 2.25
CA GLY A 133 1.60 10.36 2.46
C GLY A 133 1.13 11.05 1.19
N CYS A 134 1.73 10.79 0.02
CA CYS A 134 1.22 11.33 -1.25
C CYS A 134 -0.15 10.71 -1.62
N PHE A 135 -0.88 11.40 -2.47
CA PHE A 135 -2.16 10.92 -2.99
C PHE A 135 -1.95 10.20 -4.31
N VAL A 136 -2.59 9.04 -4.44
CA VAL A 136 -2.42 8.14 -5.57
C VAL A 136 -3.75 7.55 -6.03
N ASN A 137 -3.77 7.06 -7.26
CA ASN A 137 -4.71 6.05 -7.71
C ASN A 137 -4.01 4.68 -7.62
N MET A 138 -4.56 3.76 -6.86
CA MET A 138 -4.02 2.39 -6.76
C MET A 138 -4.92 1.42 -7.50
N ALA A 139 -4.36 0.72 -8.47
CA ALA A 139 -5.04 -0.35 -9.20
C ALA A 139 -4.77 -1.68 -8.51
N VAL A 140 -5.83 -2.38 -8.15
CA VAL A 140 -5.79 -3.70 -7.52
C VAL A 140 -6.72 -4.67 -8.21
N GLN A 141 -6.39 -5.96 -8.13
CA GLN A 141 -7.25 -7.06 -8.50
C GLN A 141 -7.51 -7.91 -7.27
N PHE A 142 -8.76 -8.08 -6.92
CA PHE A 142 -9.14 -8.99 -5.84
C PHE A 142 -9.21 -10.44 -6.34
N PHE A 143 -8.75 -11.38 -5.53
CA PHE A 143 -8.76 -12.79 -5.85
C PHE A 143 -9.02 -13.66 -4.63
N ALA A 144 -9.75 -14.76 -4.85
CA ALA A 144 -10.02 -15.76 -3.84
C ALA A 144 -8.79 -16.64 -3.59
N TYR A 145 -8.55 -16.99 -2.35
CA TYR A 145 -7.52 -17.95 -1.95
C TYR A 145 -8.04 -18.90 -0.86
N GLU A 146 -7.49 -20.10 -0.87
CA GLU A 146 -7.60 -21.05 0.24
C GLU A 146 -6.20 -21.68 0.44
N ASN A 147 -5.66 -21.52 1.63
CA ASN A 147 -4.37 -22.07 1.98
C ASN A 147 -4.36 -22.53 3.42
N SER A 148 -4.07 -23.83 3.64
CA SER A 148 -3.95 -24.46 4.96
C SER A 148 -5.16 -24.17 5.89
N GLY A 149 -6.37 -24.22 5.34
CA GLY A 149 -7.62 -23.95 6.06
C GLY A 149 -7.97 -22.45 6.22
N ASN A 150 -7.09 -21.54 5.87
CA ASN A 150 -7.41 -20.12 5.77
C ASN A 150 -7.93 -19.81 4.37
N LYS A 151 -9.13 -19.25 4.30
CA LYS A 151 -9.76 -18.82 3.06
C LYS A 151 -10.15 -17.35 3.14
N GLY A 152 -10.12 -16.67 2.02
CA GLY A 152 -10.46 -15.26 1.97
C GLY A 152 -10.24 -14.65 0.60
N ILE A 153 -10.34 -13.34 0.57
CA ILE A 153 -10.03 -12.52 -0.60
C ILE A 153 -8.76 -11.73 -0.31
N SER A 154 -7.84 -11.72 -1.26
CA SER A 154 -6.61 -10.94 -1.20
C SER A 154 -6.58 -9.91 -2.33
N ALA A 155 -5.77 -8.86 -2.17
CA ALA A 155 -5.57 -7.80 -3.15
C ALA A 155 -4.21 -7.94 -3.83
N ALA A 156 -4.21 -8.18 -5.13
CA ALA A 156 -3.01 -8.11 -5.95
C ALA A 156 -2.76 -6.66 -6.37
N LEU A 157 -1.55 -6.16 -6.12
CA LEU A 157 -1.13 -4.83 -6.54
C LEU A 157 -0.80 -4.86 -8.03
N VAL A 158 -1.56 -4.10 -8.82
CA VAL A 158 -1.35 -3.98 -10.27
C VAL A 158 -0.52 -2.75 -10.60
N GLY A 159 -0.80 -1.63 -9.97
CA GLY A 159 -0.04 -0.40 -10.19
C GLY A 159 -0.47 0.74 -9.29
N VAL A 160 0.36 1.76 -9.29
CA VAL A 160 0.15 3.01 -8.53
C VAL A 160 0.42 4.19 -9.47
N GLN A 161 -0.51 5.11 -9.54
CA GLN A 161 -0.38 6.36 -10.26
C GLN A 161 -0.31 7.51 -9.27
N PHE A 162 0.76 8.29 -9.32
CA PHE A 162 0.88 9.53 -8.56
C PHE A 162 -0.16 10.55 -9.00
N VAL A 163 -0.84 11.17 -8.03
CA VAL A 163 -1.86 12.21 -8.30
C VAL A 163 -1.39 13.57 -7.82
N LYS A 164 -0.98 13.67 -6.57
CA LYS A 164 -0.48 14.92 -5.97
C LYS A 164 0.28 14.65 -4.68
N ASP A 165 1.07 15.63 -4.29
CA ASP A 165 1.77 15.63 -3.01
C ASP A 165 0.81 15.64 -1.82
N GLY A 166 1.29 15.13 -0.70
CA GLY A 166 0.64 15.15 0.59
C GLY A 166 1.69 15.23 1.69
N GLU A 167 1.26 15.47 2.91
CA GLU A 167 2.14 15.44 4.07
C GLU A 167 2.77 14.06 4.24
N ARG A 168 4.10 13.99 4.37
CA ARG A 168 4.81 12.72 4.56
C ARG A 168 4.36 12.03 5.85
N LEU A 169 4.03 10.76 5.74
CA LEU A 169 3.74 9.91 6.90
C LEU A 169 5.07 9.44 7.50
N GLY A 170 5.16 9.44 8.84
CA GLY A 170 6.39 9.07 9.54
C GLY A 170 7.30 10.24 9.90
N GLY A 171 6.84 11.48 9.68
CA GLY A 171 7.60 12.70 9.95
C GLY A 171 8.35 13.23 8.73
N PRO A 172 8.92 14.45 8.81
CA PRO A 172 9.71 15.04 7.74
C PRO A 172 10.92 14.15 7.44
N ALA A 173 11.32 14.11 6.17
CA ALA A 173 12.61 13.54 5.81
C ALA A 173 13.70 14.37 6.51
N LEU A 174 14.66 13.69 7.11
CA LEU A 174 15.84 14.37 7.65
C LEU A 174 16.65 14.92 6.47
N GLU A 175 16.85 16.23 6.44
CA GLU A 175 17.76 16.85 5.50
C GLU A 175 19.19 16.68 6.01
N ALA A 176 20.17 16.71 5.10
CA ALA A 176 21.57 16.53 5.49
C ALA A 176 22.02 17.58 6.49
N GLU A 177 21.49 18.80 6.37
CA GLU A 177 21.74 19.92 7.27
C GLU A 177 21.18 19.71 8.69
N ASP A 178 20.16 18.89 8.86
CA ASP A 178 19.60 18.56 10.17
C ASP A 178 20.50 17.61 10.97
N VAL A 179 21.35 16.87 10.27
CA VAL A 179 22.15 15.77 10.86
C VAL A 179 23.65 16.07 10.80
N PHE A 180 24.12 16.75 9.75
CA PHE A 180 25.52 16.99 9.50
C PHE A 180 25.83 18.48 9.38
N GLY A 181 26.92 18.93 10.03
CA GLY A 181 27.50 20.24 9.77
C GLY A 181 28.40 20.24 8.54
N VAL A 182 28.55 21.40 7.92
CA VAL A 182 29.50 21.59 6.81
C VAL A 182 30.92 21.33 7.30
N ILE A 183 31.60 20.36 6.69
CA ILE A 183 33.01 20.08 6.97
C ILE A 183 33.86 20.88 5.97
N GLY A 184 34.60 21.89 6.46
CA GLY A 184 35.64 22.55 5.70
C GLY A 184 35.22 23.73 4.81
N GLY A 185 34.77 24.78 5.41
CA GLY A 185 34.64 26.10 4.81
C GLY A 185 35.21 27.19 5.72
N GLY A 186 36.50 27.15 6.04
CA GLY A 186 37.13 28.21 6.82
C GLY A 186 38.50 27.79 7.29
N ALA A 187 39.52 28.35 6.67
CA ALA A 187 40.88 28.39 7.22
C ALA A 187 40.83 29.07 8.59
N GLN A 188 40.76 28.30 9.66
CA GLN A 188 41.22 28.77 10.96
C GLN A 188 42.57 28.15 11.21
N THR A 189 43.60 29.01 11.01
CA THR A 189 44.91 28.81 11.59
C THR A 189 44.77 28.66 13.08
N ASN A 190 44.75 27.44 13.56
CA ASN A 190 45.01 27.21 14.98
C ASN A 190 46.54 27.26 15.17
N GLU A 191 47.02 28.34 15.72
CA GLU A 191 48.31 28.36 16.40
C GLU A 191 48.22 27.33 17.55
N LEU A 192 48.88 26.20 17.33
CA LEU A 192 49.28 25.34 18.43
C LEU A 192 50.51 25.93 19.05
N GLY A 193 50.31 26.71 20.10
CA GLY A 193 51.39 27.07 21.01
C GLY A 193 51.85 25.85 21.77
N PHE A 194 53.10 25.52 21.58
CA PHE A 194 53.89 24.72 22.50
C PHE A 194 54.81 25.64 23.27
#